data_cc75889b94895090597879a628a90f79
#
_entry.id   cc75889b94895090597879a628a90f79
#
_cell.length_a   1.000
_cell.length_b   1.000
_cell.length_c   1.000
_cell.angle_alpha   90.00
_cell.angle_beta   90.00
_cell.angle_gamma   90.00
#
_symmetry.space_group_name_H-M   'P 1'
#
loop_
_entity.id
_entity.type
_entity.pdbx_description
1 polymer ?
#
loop_
_entity_poly.entity_id
_entity_poly.type
_entity_poly.pdbx_seq_one_letter_code
_entity_poly.pdbx_strand_id
1 'polypeptide(L)'
;MLVFFIHGVTIRTNKYANELMDKITEDLSKRGQQVPIFYSSRWGGVLKNTPQLWNWVQQDLNNFQKNSKIDIGDVFQYSKYREFFVSHFFNDLFTYLNLDYGWEIRKVIALQLLELLEKYPNENELHIVAHSLGGVILWDILFSEKFKSDDPAFYIRSVIKGLAESKEKESKQVSLNSITTMGTPILLFNLMLGISPENLKLFASKYEKPLRWVNIIRSSDPLAYPIQASFNIDLPSKLYLRDKYIGSRNLWKKSAPHLGGLGGLAIAHGLESSHTSYWRKSRVSRLITANLIGDCAAIDSANPFKLDWF
;
A
#
# COMPACT_ATOMS: atom_id res chain seq x y z
N MET A 1 -11.99 4.44 -17.56
CA MET A 1 -11.66 4.00 -16.16
C MET A 1 -10.21 4.34 -15.88
N LEU A 2 -9.94 4.97 -14.73
CA LEU A 2 -8.62 5.39 -14.28
C LEU A 2 -8.13 4.47 -13.16
N VAL A 3 -6.86 4.06 -13.18
CA VAL A 3 -6.23 3.28 -12.11
C VAL A 3 -5.02 4.03 -11.58
N PHE A 4 -5.11 4.48 -10.31
CA PHE A 4 -4.10 5.28 -9.64
C PHE A 4 -3.33 4.42 -8.63
N PHE A 5 -2.03 4.28 -8.83
CA PHE A 5 -1.16 3.48 -7.96
C PHE A 5 -0.48 4.36 -6.91
N ILE A 6 -0.48 3.91 -5.66
CA ILE A 6 0.23 4.55 -4.54
C ILE A 6 1.25 3.55 -3.99
N HIS A 7 2.54 3.88 -4.14
CA HIS A 7 3.62 3.01 -3.68
C HIS A 7 3.88 3.11 -2.18
N GLY A 8 4.63 2.14 -1.66
CA GLY A 8 5.15 2.13 -0.30
C GLY A 8 6.50 2.83 -0.16
N VAL A 9 7.25 2.40 0.85
CA VAL A 9 8.61 2.89 1.15
C VAL A 9 9.62 2.60 0.04
N THR A 10 10.75 3.27 0.04
CA THR A 10 11.92 3.05 -0.83
C THR A 10 11.75 3.34 -2.32
N ILE A 11 10.56 3.58 -2.80
CA ILE A 11 10.28 3.82 -4.21
C ILE A 11 10.67 5.25 -4.59
N ARG A 12 11.56 5.38 -5.58
CA ARG A 12 12.06 6.67 -6.08
C ARG A 12 11.79 6.89 -7.58
N THR A 13 11.19 5.92 -8.26
CA THR A 13 10.84 6.00 -9.69
C THR A 13 9.35 5.74 -9.89
N ASN A 14 8.80 6.18 -11.02
CA ASN A 14 7.41 5.91 -11.41
C ASN A 14 7.24 4.58 -12.17
N LYS A 15 8.33 3.82 -12.38
CA LYS A 15 8.30 2.56 -13.13
C LYS A 15 8.01 1.33 -12.27
N TYR A 16 7.80 1.51 -10.96
CA TYR A 16 7.64 0.42 -10.00
C TYR A 16 6.43 -0.50 -10.30
N ALA A 17 5.40 0.03 -10.93
CA ALA A 17 4.17 -0.70 -11.22
C ALA A 17 4.11 -1.28 -12.66
N ASN A 18 5.10 -1.01 -13.52
CA ASN A 18 5.04 -1.37 -14.94
C ASN A 18 4.76 -2.86 -15.16
N GLU A 19 5.51 -3.75 -14.51
CA GLU A 19 5.31 -5.21 -14.67
C GLU A 19 3.91 -5.66 -14.22
N LEU A 20 3.36 -5.02 -13.20
CA LEU A 20 2.01 -5.29 -12.72
C LEU A 20 0.95 -4.76 -13.71
N MET A 21 1.17 -3.56 -14.25
CA MET A 21 0.29 -2.98 -15.28
C MET A 21 0.24 -3.85 -16.53
N ASP A 22 1.40 -4.35 -16.99
CA ASP A 22 1.48 -5.24 -18.15
C ASP A 22 0.66 -6.52 -17.91
N LYS A 23 0.77 -7.12 -16.72
CA LYS A 23 0.00 -8.32 -16.34
C LYS A 23 -1.51 -8.03 -16.23
N ILE A 24 -1.89 -6.88 -15.69
CA ILE A 24 -3.30 -6.46 -15.63
C ILE A 24 -3.84 -6.25 -17.04
N THR A 25 -3.07 -5.60 -17.91
CA THR A 25 -3.43 -5.39 -19.32
C THR A 25 -3.65 -6.71 -20.04
N GLU A 26 -2.74 -7.67 -19.85
CA GLU A 26 -2.86 -9.01 -20.43
C GLU A 26 -4.11 -9.74 -19.91
N ASP A 27 -4.36 -9.72 -18.60
CA ASP A 27 -5.52 -10.35 -17.98
C ASP A 27 -6.84 -9.72 -18.48
N LEU A 28 -6.92 -8.39 -18.60
CA LEU A 28 -8.09 -7.69 -19.12
C LEU A 28 -8.34 -8.01 -20.61
N SER A 29 -7.27 -8.00 -21.41
CA SER A 29 -7.36 -8.31 -22.84
C SER A 29 -7.85 -9.72 -23.08
N LYS A 30 -7.38 -10.72 -22.30
CA LYS A 30 -7.87 -12.11 -22.36
C LYS A 30 -9.36 -12.24 -22.03
N ARG A 31 -9.90 -11.31 -21.23
CA ARG A 31 -11.30 -11.27 -20.87
C ARG A 31 -12.15 -10.38 -21.79
N GLY A 32 -11.57 -9.83 -22.85
CA GLY A 32 -12.25 -8.90 -23.76
C GLY A 32 -12.66 -7.58 -23.09
N GLN A 33 -11.98 -7.19 -22.01
CA GLN A 33 -12.24 -5.97 -21.26
C GLN A 33 -11.37 -4.82 -21.73
N GLN A 34 -11.89 -3.59 -21.62
CA GLN A 34 -11.13 -2.39 -21.95
C GLN A 34 -9.98 -2.18 -20.97
N VAL A 35 -8.80 -1.89 -21.51
CA VAL A 35 -7.60 -1.55 -20.72
C VAL A 35 -7.77 -0.15 -20.13
N PRO A 36 -7.56 0.01 -18.80
CA PRO A 36 -7.67 1.30 -18.15
C PRO A 36 -6.48 2.22 -18.44
N ILE A 37 -6.66 3.47 -18.10
CA ILE A 37 -5.54 4.43 -18.04
C ILE A 37 -4.87 4.28 -16.69
N PHE A 38 -3.59 3.91 -16.71
CA PHE A 38 -2.77 3.72 -15.51
C PHE A 38 -1.97 4.97 -15.17
N TYR A 39 -1.88 5.27 -13.88
CA TYR A 39 -1.01 6.31 -13.35
C TYR A 39 -0.25 5.82 -12.12
N SER A 40 1.06 5.89 -12.14
CA SER A 40 1.94 5.55 -11.01
C SER A 40 2.34 6.80 -10.25
N SER A 41 1.73 7.03 -9.08
CA SER A 41 2.12 8.17 -8.25
C SER A 41 3.55 8.03 -7.73
N ARG A 42 4.22 9.15 -7.48
CA ARG A 42 5.57 9.19 -6.92
C ARG A 42 5.68 10.27 -5.86
N TRP A 43 5.52 9.87 -4.62
CA TRP A 43 5.67 10.75 -3.45
C TRP A 43 7.04 10.63 -2.78
N GLY A 44 7.80 9.57 -3.02
CA GLY A 44 9.10 9.32 -2.39
C GLY A 44 10.18 10.38 -2.67
N GLY A 45 9.97 11.31 -3.61
CA GLY A 45 10.86 12.45 -3.84
C GLY A 45 10.78 13.55 -2.77
N VAL A 46 9.76 13.53 -1.92
CA VAL A 46 9.62 14.46 -0.77
C VAL A 46 10.63 14.13 0.32
N LEU A 47 11.07 12.87 0.38
CA LEU A 47 11.95 12.38 1.44
C LEU A 47 13.40 12.85 1.21
N LYS A 48 13.79 13.88 1.95
CA LYS A 48 15.17 14.39 1.97
C LYS A 48 15.87 13.84 3.22
N ASN A 49 17.06 13.21 3.10
CA ASN A 49 17.98 12.88 4.21
C ASN A 49 17.77 11.57 4.99
N THR A 50 17.57 10.49 4.32
CA THR A 50 17.49 9.14 4.92
C THR A 50 18.82 8.54 5.42
N PRO A 51 20.00 8.87 4.86
CA PRO A 51 21.26 8.24 5.31
C PRO A 51 21.75 8.69 6.66
N GLN A 52 21.29 9.84 7.17
CA GLN A 52 21.93 10.48 8.33
C GLN A 52 21.82 9.67 9.63
N LEU A 53 20.65 9.09 9.91
CA LEU A 53 20.43 8.28 11.11
C LEU A 53 21.33 7.05 11.12
N TRP A 54 21.39 6.34 9.98
CA TRP A 54 22.23 5.14 9.88
C TRP A 54 23.73 5.49 9.92
N ASN A 55 24.13 6.61 9.34
CA ASN A 55 25.52 7.08 9.43
C ASN A 55 25.92 7.34 10.87
N TRP A 56 25.06 7.90 11.72
CA TRP A 56 25.33 8.07 13.15
C TRP A 56 25.51 6.72 13.85
N VAL A 57 24.61 5.76 13.61
CA VAL A 57 24.75 4.39 14.15
C VAL A 57 26.09 3.77 13.71
N GLN A 58 26.46 3.90 12.45
CA GLN A 58 27.73 3.39 11.94
C GLN A 58 28.95 4.08 12.59
N GLN A 59 28.90 5.38 12.81
CA GLN A 59 29.94 6.11 13.50
C GLN A 59 30.14 5.62 14.94
N ASP A 60 29.04 5.43 15.67
CA ASP A 60 29.10 4.92 17.05
C ASP A 60 29.63 3.50 17.10
N LEU A 61 29.20 2.61 16.21
CA LEU A 61 29.69 1.25 16.12
C LEU A 61 31.20 1.20 15.78
N ASN A 62 31.64 2.03 14.83
CA ASN A 62 33.07 2.13 14.48
C ASN A 62 33.92 2.65 15.66
N ASN A 63 33.42 3.62 16.42
CA ASN A 63 34.07 4.12 17.62
C ASN A 63 34.14 3.05 18.71
N PHE A 64 33.05 2.30 18.91
CA PHE A 64 33.00 1.18 19.84
C PHE A 64 34.07 0.11 19.48
N GLN A 65 34.14 -0.31 18.22
CA GLN A 65 35.09 -1.29 17.74
C GLN A 65 36.53 -0.84 17.95
N LYS A 66 36.84 0.42 17.65
CA LYS A 66 38.20 0.98 17.86
C LYS A 66 38.62 0.96 19.35
N ASN A 67 37.66 1.24 20.22
CA ASN A 67 37.94 1.34 21.66
C ASN A 67 37.92 -0.01 22.37
N SER A 68 37.09 -0.94 21.98
CA SER A 68 36.88 -2.23 22.64
C SER A 68 37.63 -3.39 22.02
N LYS A 69 38.06 -3.27 20.76
CA LYS A 69 38.65 -4.36 19.95
C LYS A 69 37.72 -5.57 19.76
N ILE A 70 36.42 -5.37 19.99
CA ILE A 70 35.38 -6.39 19.81
C ILE A 70 34.82 -6.25 18.41
N ASP A 71 34.54 -7.38 17.73
CA ASP A 71 33.93 -7.37 16.43
C ASP A 71 32.49 -6.83 16.51
N ILE A 72 32.15 -5.89 15.60
CA ILE A 72 30.80 -5.31 15.56
C ILE A 72 29.76 -6.41 15.29
N GLY A 73 30.09 -7.43 14.49
CA GLY A 73 29.19 -8.54 14.18
C GLY A 73 28.72 -9.32 15.39
N ASP A 74 29.59 -9.38 16.47
CA ASP A 74 29.24 -10.09 17.70
C ASP A 74 28.25 -9.32 18.59
N VAL A 75 28.30 -7.99 18.57
CA VAL A 75 27.48 -7.13 19.44
C VAL A 75 26.32 -6.47 18.73
N PHE A 76 26.39 -6.31 17.41
CA PHE A 76 25.36 -5.66 16.60
C PHE A 76 24.93 -6.57 15.44
N GLN A 77 24.24 -7.65 15.81
CA GLN A 77 23.76 -8.64 14.86
C GLN A 77 22.71 -8.06 13.91
N TYR A 78 22.61 -8.65 12.71
CA TYR A 78 21.65 -8.28 11.68
C TYR A 78 21.75 -6.83 11.20
N SER A 79 22.96 -6.24 11.16
CA SER A 79 23.17 -4.82 10.83
C SER A 79 22.53 -4.40 9.51
N LYS A 80 22.64 -5.19 8.43
CA LYS A 80 21.99 -4.92 7.13
C LYS A 80 20.45 -4.90 7.21
N TYR A 81 19.89 -5.77 8.05
CA TYR A 81 18.45 -5.82 8.26
C TYR A 81 17.97 -4.61 9.07
N ARG A 82 18.70 -4.24 10.12
CA ARG A 82 18.44 -3.03 10.91
C ARG A 82 18.58 -1.78 10.04
N GLU A 83 19.59 -1.73 9.17
CA GLU A 83 19.79 -0.66 8.19
C GLU A 83 18.57 -0.50 7.29
N PHE A 84 18.09 -1.60 6.70
CA PHE A 84 16.91 -1.58 5.84
C PHE A 84 15.68 -1.05 6.59
N PHE A 85 15.39 -1.57 7.78
CA PHE A 85 14.25 -1.12 8.56
C PHE A 85 14.36 0.34 8.99
N VAL A 86 15.51 0.74 9.53
CA VAL A 86 15.72 2.10 10.05
C VAL A 86 15.77 3.11 8.91
N SER A 87 16.58 2.83 7.88
CA SER A 87 16.85 3.81 6.82
C SER A 87 15.72 3.92 5.78
N HIS A 88 14.87 2.90 5.67
CA HIS A 88 13.86 2.85 4.63
C HIS A 88 12.44 2.83 5.20
N PHE A 89 12.11 1.82 6.01
CA PHE A 89 10.75 1.64 6.45
C PHE A 89 10.35 2.66 7.53
N PHE A 90 11.09 2.69 8.65
CA PHE A 90 10.77 3.61 9.75
C PHE A 90 10.98 5.07 9.37
N ASN A 91 12.00 5.36 8.57
CA ASN A 91 12.24 6.73 8.13
C ASN A 91 11.08 7.25 7.27
N ASP A 92 10.67 6.52 6.24
CA ASP A 92 9.57 6.94 5.37
C ASP A 92 8.25 7.05 6.17
N LEU A 93 8.04 6.11 7.11
CA LEU A 93 6.89 6.13 8.01
C LEU A 93 6.89 7.34 8.95
N PHE A 94 7.98 7.57 9.70
CA PHE A 94 8.05 8.70 10.63
C PHE A 94 8.03 10.03 9.88
N THR A 95 8.56 10.08 8.67
CA THR A 95 8.43 11.25 7.80
C THR A 95 6.97 11.51 7.46
N TYR A 96 6.19 10.46 7.10
CA TYR A 96 4.76 10.65 6.85
C TYR A 96 3.98 11.07 8.10
N LEU A 97 4.32 10.53 9.27
CA LEU A 97 3.67 10.88 10.53
C LEU A 97 4.06 12.27 11.06
N ASN A 98 5.16 12.84 10.57
CA ASN A 98 5.48 14.24 10.83
C ASN A 98 4.47 15.15 10.12
N LEU A 99 3.97 16.17 10.80
CA LEU A 99 2.89 17.02 10.31
C LEU A 99 3.24 17.71 8.98
N ASP A 100 4.43 18.31 8.90
CA ASP A 100 4.85 19.08 7.74
C ASP A 100 5.16 18.18 6.53
N TYR A 101 5.95 17.15 6.74
CA TYR A 101 6.31 16.21 5.66
C TYR A 101 5.12 15.36 5.22
N GLY A 102 4.27 14.95 6.15
CA GLY A 102 3.03 14.25 5.82
C GLY A 102 2.10 15.09 4.95
N TRP A 103 2.01 16.40 5.23
CA TRP A 103 1.27 17.35 4.41
C TRP A 103 1.85 17.43 2.99
N GLU A 104 3.18 17.57 2.85
CA GLU A 104 3.85 17.60 1.53
C GLU A 104 3.64 16.30 0.74
N ILE A 105 3.68 15.14 1.40
CA ILE A 105 3.40 13.85 0.75
C ILE A 105 1.96 13.82 0.22
N ARG A 106 0.97 14.21 1.04
CA ARG A 106 -0.43 14.28 0.62
C ARG A 106 -0.64 15.29 -0.51
N LYS A 107 0.06 16.42 -0.49
CA LYS A 107 0.03 17.42 -1.55
C LYS A 107 0.54 16.87 -2.89
N VAL A 108 1.66 16.16 -2.87
CA VAL A 108 2.19 15.52 -4.08
C VAL A 108 1.19 14.52 -4.67
N ILE A 109 0.56 13.69 -3.82
CA ILE A 109 -0.46 12.74 -4.27
C ILE A 109 -1.68 13.47 -4.83
N ALA A 110 -2.14 14.54 -4.17
CA ALA A 110 -3.27 15.35 -4.63
C ALA A 110 -3.02 16.00 -5.99
N LEU A 111 -1.84 16.61 -6.18
CA LEU A 111 -1.46 17.23 -7.45
C LEU A 111 -1.37 16.22 -8.59
N GLN A 112 -0.84 15.03 -8.32
CA GLN A 112 -0.75 13.96 -9.32
C GLN A 112 -2.12 13.37 -9.67
N LEU A 113 -3.04 13.29 -8.71
CA LEU A 113 -4.42 12.89 -8.97
C LEU A 113 -5.13 13.97 -9.81
N LEU A 114 -4.94 15.24 -9.50
CA LEU A 114 -5.48 16.37 -10.27
C LEU A 114 -4.99 16.31 -11.72
N GLU A 115 -3.67 16.19 -11.93
CA GLU A 115 -3.07 16.04 -13.27
C GLU A 115 -3.72 14.91 -14.08
N LEU A 116 -3.94 13.75 -13.42
CA LEU A 116 -4.61 12.63 -14.06
C LEU A 116 -6.06 12.96 -14.47
N LEU A 117 -6.82 13.61 -13.58
CA LEU A 117 -8.22 13.95 -13.83
C LEU A 117 -8.37 15.02 -14.91
N GLU A 118 -7.47 16.02 -14.95
CA GLU A 118 -7.45 17.06 -15.97
C GLU A 118 -7.06 16.51 -17.35
N LYS A 119 -6.09 15.60 -17.39
CA LYS A 119 -5.64 14.96 -18.63
C LYS A 119 -6.70 14.07 -19.25
N TYR A 120 -7.58 13.48 -18.46
CA TYR A 120 -8.61 12.56 -18.91
C TYR A 120 -10.01 12.99 -18.43
N PRO A 121 -10.53 14.13 -18.96
CA PRO A 121 -11.75 14.73 -18.45
C PRO A 121 -13.02 13.89 -18.68
N ASN A 122 -13.00 12.96 -19.63
CA ASN A 122 -14.14 12.10 -19.95
C ASN A 122 -14.21 10.84 -19.08
N GLU A 123 -13.16 10.51 -18.32
CA GLU A 123 -13.13 9.35 -17.43
C GLU A 123 -13.81 9.69 -16.10
N ASN A 124 -14.78 8.87 -15.69
CA ASN A 124 -15.61 9.10 -14.50
C ASN A 124 -15.42 8.04 -13.41
N GLU A 125 -14.64 7.00 -13.70
CA GLU A 125 -14.39 5.90 -12.78
C GLU A 125 -12.93 5.88 -12.33
N LEU A 126 -12.73 5.88 -11.00
CA LEU A 126 -11.44 5.80 -10.35
C LEU A 126 -11.30 4.48 -9.59
N HIS A 127 -10.15 3.87 -9.73
CA HIS A 127 -9.71 2.72 -8.95
C HIS A 127 -8.36 3.04 -8.34
N ILE A 128 -8.15 2.66 -7.08
CA ILE A 128 -6.87 2.92 -6.38
C ILE A 128 -6.22 1.59 -6.01
N VAL A 129 -4.93 1.47 -6.33
CA VAL A 129 -4.10 0.33 -5.94
C VAL A 129 -2.96 0.84 -5.05
N ALA A 130 -2.94 0.45 -3.79
CA ALA A 130 -1.97 0.93 -2.82
C ALA A 130 -1.15 -0.20 -2.21
N HIS A 131 0.16 0.01 -2.06
CA HIS A 131 1.08 -0.97 -1.51
C HIS A 131 1.76 -0.44 -0.24
N SER A 132 1.89 -1.31 0.76
CA SER A 132 2.68 -1.03 1.96
C SER A 132 2.25 0.27 2.65
N LEU A 133 3.19 1.19 2.93
CA LEU A 133 2.90 2.51 3.50
C LEU A 133 1.93 3.33 2.64
N GLY A 134 1.91 3.13 1.31
CA GLY A 134 0.92 3.78 0.43
C GLY A 134 -0.52 3.42 0.80
N GLY A 135 -0.77 2.20 1.30
CA GLY A 135 -2.06 1.81 1.84
C GLY A 135 -2.41 2.53 3.15
N VAL A 136 -1.43 2.76 4.03
CA VAL A 136 -1.60 3.54 5.27
C VAL A 136 -1.90 5.00 4.95
N ILE A 137 -1.17 5.59 4.00
CA ILE A 137 -1.40 6.95 3.51
C ILE A 137 -2.82 7.09 2.94
N LEU A 138 -3.24 6.15 2.10
CA LEU A 138 -4.59 6.14 1.54
C LEU A 138 -5.66 6.03 2.64
N TRP A 139 -5.46 5.15 3.61
CA TRP A 139 -6.34 4.98 4.76
C TRP A 139 -6.49 6.28 5.56
N ASP A 140 -5.38 6.94 5.86
CA ASP A 140 -5.35 8.20 6.58
C ASP A 140 -6.04 9.31 5.77
N ILE A 141 -5.74 9.43 4.47
CA ILE A 141 -6.38 10.40 3.57
C ILE A 141 -7.90 10.21 3.55
N LEU A 142 -8.40 8.99 3.44
CA LEU A 142 -9.83 8.76 3.24
C LEU A 142 -10.64 8.87 4.54
N PHE A 143 -10.08 8.46 5.69
CA PHE A 143 -10.87 8.23 6.90
C PHE A 143 -10.48 9.05 8.12
N SER A 144 -9.32 9.71 8.13
CA SER A 144 -8.90 10.51 9.29
C SER A 144 -9.69 11.83 9.37
N GLU A 145 -10.20 12.14 10.55
CA GLU A 145 -10.92 13.39 10.82
C GLU A 145 -9.98 14.54 11.24
N LYS A 146 -8.69 14.25 11.44
CA LYS A 146 -7.71 15.25 11.89
C LYS A 146 -7.41 16.34 10.86
N PHE A 147 -7.70 16.12 9.59
CA PHE A 147 -7.36 17.04 8.52
C PHE A 147 -8.34 18.20 8.42
N LYS A 148 -7.77 19.40 8.37
CA LYS A 148 -8.51 20.65 8.13
C LYS A 148 -8.86 20.77 6.64
N SER A 149 -9.75 21.69 6.33
CA SER A 149 -10.25 21.93 4.96
C SER A 149 -9.18 22.44 3.98
N ASP A 150 -8.04 22.89 4.46
CA ASP A 150 -6.87 23.32 3.68
C ASP A 150 -5.84 22.19 3.48
N ASP A 151 -6.03 21.04 4.14
CA ASP A 151 -5.15 19.87 3.92
C ASP A 151 -5.41 19.23 2.55
N PRO A 152 -4.35 18.81 1.84
CA PRO A 152 -4.48 18.11 0.56
C PRO A 152 -5.34 16.83 0.62
N ALA A 153 -5.46 16.17 1.77
CA ALA A 153 -6.37 15.05 1.96
C ALA A 153 -7.84 15.46 1.73
N PHE A 154 -8.21 16.68 2.14
CA PHE A 154 -9.56 17.19 1.92
C PHE A 154 -9.84 17.39 0.43
N TYR A 155 -8.86 17.89 -0.33
CA TYR A 155 -8.97 18.00 -1.77
C TYR A 155 -9.19 16.62 -2.43
N ILE A 156 -8.38 15.60 -2.07
CA ILE A 156 -8.56 14.24 -2.61
C ILE A 156 -9.98 13.70 -2.32
N ARG A 157 -10.52 13.97 -1.13
CA ARG A 157 -11.90 13.59 -0.79
C ARG A 157 -12.93 14.34 -1.61
N SER A 158 -12.72 15.63 -1.91
CA SER A 158 -13.69 16.47 -2.62
C SER A 158 -13.86 16.08 -4.09
N VAL A 159 -12.82 15.51 -4.72
CA VAL A 159 -12.90 15.00 -6.11
C VAL A 159 -13.52 13.61 -6.21
N ILE A 160 -13.75 12.93 -5.08
CA ILE A 160 -14.43 11.63 -5.03
C ILE A 160 -15.90 11.87 -4.65
N LYS A 161 -16.81 11.43 -5.53
CA LYS A 161 -18.26 11.59 -5.32
C LYS A 161 -18.70 11.02 -3.97
N GLY A 162 -19.44 11.82 -3.21
CA GLY A 162 -20.03 11.41 -1.93
C GLY A 162 -19.08 11.44 -0.72
N LEU A 163 -17.79 11.79 -0.86
CA LEU A 163 -16.86 11.84 0.27
C LEU A 163 -16.84 13.19 1.00
N ALA A 164 -16.81 14.26 0.26
CA ALA A 164 -16.87 15.61 0.83
C ALA A 164 -17.69 16.50 -0.10
N GLU A 165 -18.30 17.55 0.47
CA GLU A 165 -18.91 18.59 -0.35
C GLU A 165 -17.79 19.32 -1.10
N SER A 166 -17.91 19.37 -2.43
CA SER A 166 -17.01 20.18 -3.23
C SER A 166 -17.28 21.65 -2.93
N LYS A 167 -16.25 22.38 -2.50
CA LYS A 167 -16.34 23.83 -2.29
C LYS A 167 -16.54 24.59 -3.61
N GLU A 168 -16.11 24.00 -4.70
CA GLU A 168 -16.25 24.53 -6.05
C GLU A 168 -17.32 23.73 -6.78
N LYS A 169 -18.43 24.35 -7.12
CA LYS A 169 -19.56 23.73 -7.84
C LYS A 169 -19.17 23.12 -9.20
N GLU A 170 -18.01 23.48 -9.74
CA GLU A 170 -17.54 23.06 -11.07
C GLU A 170 -16.39 22.05 -11.04
N SER A 171 -15.90 21.64 -9.87
CA SER A 171 -14.80 20.66 -9.82
C SER A 171 -15.29 19.28 -10.28
N LYS A 172 -14.55 18.68 -11.22
CA LYS A 172 -14.81 17.34 -11.69
C LYS A 172 -14.76 16.35 -10.53
N GLN A 173 -15.84 15.60 -10.33
CA GLN A 173 -15.90 14.50 -9.40
C GLN A 173 -15.91 13.15 -10.12
N VAL A 174 -15.20 12.17 -9.59
CA VAL A 174 -15.15 10.80 -10.09
C VAL A 174 -15.73 9.80 -9.08
N SER A 175 -16.27 8.71 -9.56
CA SER A 175 -16.73 7.61 -8.70
C SER A 175 -15.55 6.72 -8.34
N LEU A 176 -15.27 6.56 -7.05
CA LEU A 176 -14.30 5.58 -6.58
C LEU A 176 -14.97 4.20 -6.55
N ASN A 177 -14.66 3.35 -7.52
CA ASN A 177 -15.33 2.06 -7.72
C ASN A 177 -14.62 0.92 -7.00
N SER A 178 -13.30 0.96 -6.89
CA SER A 178 -12.57 -0.05 -6.11
C SER A 178 -11.27 0.47 -5.49
N ILE A 179 -10.92 -0.17 -4.38
CA ILE A 179 -9.62 -0.06 -3.73
C ILE A 179 -9.00 -1.45 -3.71
N THR A 180 -7.71 -1.54 -4.05
CA THR A 180 -6.91 -2.72 -3.77
C THR A 180 -5.72 -2.31 -2.91
N THR A 181 -5.62 -2.88 -1.72
CA THR A 181 -4.43 -2.77 -0.87
C THR A 181 -3.62 -4.06 -0.93
N MET A 182 -2.31 -3.97 -0.90
CA MET A 182 -1.43 -5.12 -0.93
C MET A 182 -0.21 -4.92 -0.02
N GLY A 183 0.08 -5.90 0.82
CA GLY A 183 1.21 -5.85 1.76
C GLY A 183 1.11 -4.67 2.74
N THR A 184 -0.09 -4.29 3.19
CA THR A 184 -0.28 -3.08 3.97
C THR A 184 -0.39 -3.34 5.47
N PRO A 185 0.30 -2.54 6.31
CA PRO A 185 0.20 -2.60 7.76
C PRO A 185 -0.89 -1.68 8.34
N ILE A 186 -2.00 -1.44 7.63
CA ILE A 186 -3.07 -0.51 8.07
C ILE A 186 -3.52 -0.82 9.50
N LEU A 187 -3.75 -2.09 9.83
CA LEU A 187 -4.19 -2.49 11.16
C LEU A 187 -3.25 -2.01 12.27
N LEU A 188 -1.93 -2.17 12.06
CA LEU A 188 -0.93 -1.75 13.06
C LEU A 188 -0.90 -0.22 13.21
N PHE A 189 -0.93 0.48 12.08
CA PHE A 189 -0.84 1.95 12.12
C PHE A 189 -2.15 2.63 12.45
N ASN A 190 -3.28 1.95 12.32
CA ASN A 190 -4.56 2.50 12.75
C ASN A 190 -4.60 2.78 14.26
N LEU A 191 -3.82 2.06 15.07
CA LEU A 191 -3.64 2.37 16.49
C LEU A 191 -3.03 3.77 16.71
N MET A 192 -2.15 4.21 15.82
CA MET A 192 -1.53 5.54 15.87
C MET A 192 -2.39 6.61 15.21
N LEU A 193 -3.10 6.26 14.15
CA LEU A 193 -3.95 7.18 13.40
C LEU A 193 -5.27 7.45 14.12
N GLY A 194 -5.71 6.57 15.01
CA GLY A 194 -6.94 6.71 15.80
C GLY A 194 -8.22 6.75 14.95
N ILE A 195 -8.20 6.10 13.77
CA ILE A 195 -9.35 6.13 12.87
C ILE A 195 -10.37 5.09 13.33
N SER A 196 -11.58 5.57 13.63
CA SER A 196 -12.68 4.71 14.09
C SER A 196 -13.26 3.88 12.93
N PRO A 197 -13.65 2.63 13.17
CA PRO A 197 -14.42 1.82 12.21
C PRO A 197 -15.72 2.48 11.76
N GLU A 198 -16.32 3.33 12.60
CA GLU A 198 -17.52 4.10 12.25
C GLU A 198 -17.29 5.04 11.08
N ASN A 199 -16.08 5.61 10.94
CA ASN A 199 -15.73 6.48 9.81
C ASN A 199 -15.79 5.73 8.48
N LEU A 200 -15.41 4.45 8.46
CA LEU A 200 -15.58 3.62 7.26
C LEU A 200 -17.03 3.32 6.95
N LYS A 201 -17.87 3.10 7.98
CA LYS A 201 -19.31 2.89 7.80
C LYS A 201 -19.97 4.14 7.23
N LEU A 202 -19.64 5.30 7.80
CA LEU A 202 -20.14 6.59 7.33
C LEU A 202 -19.71 6.85 5.88
N PHE A 203 -18.45 6.55 5.57
CA PHE A 203 -17.93 6.62 4.22
C PHE A 203 -18.74 5.73 3.26
N ALA A 204 -18.90 4.44 3.57
CA ALA A 204 -19.62 3.50 2.73
C ALA A 204 -21.10 3.86 2.57
N SER A 205 -21.73 4.46 3.59
CA SER A 205 -23.14 4.88 3.52
C SER A 205 -23.40 5.98 2.52
N LYS A 206 -22.41 6.82 2.22
CA LYS A 206 -22.50 7.95 1.27
C LYS A 206 -22.43 7.51 -0.20
N TYR A 207 -22.03 6.26 -0.48
CA TYR A 207 -21.93 5.76 -1.84
C TYR A 207 -23.27 5.29 -2.38
N GLU A 208 -23.54 5.62 -3.63
CA GLU A 208 -24.72 5.10 -4.36
C GLU A 208 -24.49 3.63 -4.77
N LYS A 209 -23.27 3.30 -5.20
CA LYS A 209 -22.87 1.95 -5.62
C LYS A 209 -21.94 1.33 -4.58
N PRO A 210 -21.93 0.00 -4.42
CA PRO A 210 -21.00 -0.67 -3.50
C PRO A 210 -19.53 -0.38 -3.88
N LEU A 211 -18.76 0.15 -2.92
CA LEU A 211 -17.31 0.23 -3.04
C LEU A 211 -16.72 -1.17 -2.84
N ARG A 212 -15.90 -1.61 -3.77
CA ARG A 212 -15.16 -2.86 -3.64
C ARG A 212 -13.77 -2.61 -3.07
N TRP A 213 -13.43 -3.31 -2.00
CA TRP A 213 -12.09 -3.24 -1.41
C TRP A 213 -11.51 -4.65 -1.26
N VAL A 214 -10.41 -4.92 -1.95
CA VAL A 214 -9.67 -6.18 -1.84
C VAL A 214 -8.32 -5.89 -1.19
N ASN A 215 -8.07 -6.52 -0.05
CA ASN A 215 -6.79 -6.45 0.64
C ASN A 215 -6.00 -7.74 0.39
N ILE A 216 -4.86 -7.63 -0.28
CA ILE A 216 -4.04 -8.78 -0.67
C ILE A 216 -2.92 -8.98 0.34
N ILE A 217 -2.91 -10.15 0.98
CA ILE A 217 -1.99 -10.52 2.04
C ILE A 217 -1.12 -11.70 1.56
N ARG A 218 0.18 -11.50 1.51
CA ARG A 218 1.10 -12.59 1.26
C ARG A 218 1.48 -13.27 2.57
N SER A 219 1.35 -14.60 2.64
CA SER A 219 1.58 -15.38 3.88
C SER A 219 3.00 -15.26 4.46
N SER A 220 3.99 -14.85 3.64
CA SER A 220 5.38 -14.64 4.07
C SER A 220 5.74 -13.17 4.30
N ASP A 221 4.78 -12.25 4.19
CA ASP A 221 5.01 -10.84 4.40
C ASP A 221 4.60 -10.43 5.83
N PRO A 222 5.56 -10.08 6.70
CA PRO A 222 5.27 -9.74 8.09
C PRO A 222 4.61 -8.37 8.28
N LEU A 223 4.54 -7.55 7.22
CA LEU A 223 3.91 -6.23 7.25
C LEU A 223 2.47 -6.26 6.73
N ALA A 224 2.01 -7.40 6.22
CA ALA A 224 0.68 -7.56 5.65
C ALA A 224 -0.31 -8.10 6.68
N TYR A 225 -1.34 -7.31 6.98
CA TYR A 225 -2.36 -7.67 7.97
C TYR A 225 -3.76 -7.65 7.38
N PRO A 226 -4.69 -8.48 7.90
CA PRO A 226 -6.08 -8.42 7.52
C PRO A 226 -6.71 -7.10 7.98
N ILE A 227 -7.57 -6.54 7.14
CA ILE A 227 -8.32 -5.31 7.43
C ILE A 227 -9.73 -5.67 7.90
N GLN A 228 -10.34 -6.71 7.33
CA GLN A 228 -11.71 -7.10 7.62
C GLN A 228 -11.92 -7.43 9.10
N ALA A 229 -10.94 -8.06 9.75
CA ALA A 229 -11.00 -8.37 11.18
C ALA A 229 -11.03 -7.12 12.08
N SER A 230 -10.46 -5.99 11.59
CA SER A 230 -10.47 -4.72 12.34
C SER A 230 -11.85 -4.10 12.44
N PHE A 231 -12.73 -4.48 11.54
CA PHE A 231 -14.09 -3.96 11.46
C PHE A 231 -15.10 -4.87 12.17
N ASN A 232 -14.78 -5.56 13.19
CA ASN A 232 -15.61 -6.45 14.04
C ASN A 232 -17.13 -6.13 14.08
N ILE A 233 -17.69 -5.72 12.96
CA ILE A 233 -19.01 -5.13 12.78
C ILE A 233 -19.56 -5.59 11.43
N ASP A 234 -20.86 -5.76 11.36
CA ASP A 234 -21.60 -5.93 10.12
C ASP A 234 -21.16 -4.88 9.10
N LEU A 235 -20.45 -5.34 8.06
CA LEU A 235 -20.01 -4.46 6.98
C LEU A 235 -21.24 -3.80 6.36
N PRO A 236 -21.20 -2.49 6.09
CA PRO A 236 -22.29 -1.82 5.40
C PRO A 236 -22.58 -2.56 4.09
N SER A 237 -23.85 -2.70 3.72
CA SER A 237 -24.27 -3.37 2.48
C SER A 237 -23.64 -2.77 1.21
N LYS A 238 -23.14 -1.54 1.32
CA LYS A 238 -22.46 -0.80 0.24
C LYS A 238 -20.93 -0.95 0.26
N LEU A 239 -20.37 -1.82 1.09
CA LEU A 239 -18.96 -2.11 1.12
C LEU A 239 -18.71 -3.61 0.93
N TYR A 240 -18.11 -3.96 -0.22
CA TYR A 240 -17.57 -5.29 -0.43
C TYR A 240 -16.10 -5.30 -0.02
N LEU A 241 -15.79 -5.76 1.18
CA LEU A 241 -14.42 -5.87 1.70
C LEU A 241 -14.01 -7.34 1.79
N ARG A 242 -12.85 -7.70 1.22
CA ARG A 242 -12.28 -9.05 1.27
C ARG A 242 -10.78 -9.03 1.54
N ASP A 243 -10.37 -9.75 2.57
CA ASP A 243 -8.97 -10.13 2.77
C ASP A 243 -8.65 -11.37 1.92
N LYS A 244 -7.71 -11.27 1.01
CA LYS A 244 -7.29 -12.36 0.10
C LYS A 244 -5.84 -12.75 0.35
N TYR A 245 -5.65 -13.99 0.75
CA TYR A 245 -4.33 -14.52 1.04
C TYR A 245 -3.70 -15.13 -0.22
N ILE A 246 -2.43 -14.79 -0.47
CA ILE A 246 -1.62 -15.41 -1.52
C ILE A 246 -0.40 -16.08 -0.88
N GLY A 247 -0.11 -17.32 -1.27
CA GLY A 247 0.96 -18.10 -0.67
C GLY A 247 1.59 -19.09 -1.64
N SER A 248 2.67 -19.72 -1.20
CA SER A 248 3.28 -20.87 -1.86
C SER A 248 3.30 -22.04 -0.88
N ARG A 249 2.76 -23.18 -1.29
CA ARG A 249 2.75 -24.43 -0.47
C ARG A 249 4.16 -24.88 -0.05
N ASN A 250 5.19 -24.49 -0.79
CA ASN A 250 6.55 -25.04 -0.62
C ASN A 250 7.41 -24.26 0.39
N LEU A 251 6.99 -23.11 0.90
CA LEU A 251 7.80 -22.34 1.85
C LEU A 251 7.80 -22.92 3.27
N TRP A 252 6.75 -23.62 3.69
CA TRP A 252 6.66 -24.25 5.01
C TRP A 252 7.55 -25.50 5.18
N LYS A 253 7.95 -26.14 4.07
CA LYS A 253 8.83 -27.33 4.13
C LYS A 253 10.33 -27.00 4.13
N LYS A 254 10.73 -25.75 3.89
CA LYS A 254 12.15 -25.36 3.79
C LYS A 254 12.69 -24.57 4.99
N SER A 255 11.86 -24.14 5.90
CA SER A 255 12.34 -23.55 7.17
C SER A 255 12.55 -24.64 8.21
N ALA A 256 13.53 -25.49 7.99
CA ALA A 256 14.04 -26.36 9.02
C ALA A 256 14.76 -25.48 10.10
N PRO A 257 14.52 -25.73 11.39
CA PRO A 257 15.03 -24.87 12.49
C PRO A 257 16.52 -25.01 12.79
N HIS A 258 17.36 -25.45 11.85
CA HIS A 258 18.76 -25.82 12.11
C HIS A 258 19.81 -25.03 11.32
N LEU A 259 19.52 -23.84 10.83
CA LEU A 259 20.55 -22.98 10.23
C LEU A 259 20.93 -21.87 11.24
N GLY A 260 21.90 -22.21 12.09
CA GLY A 260 22.57 -21.18 12.92
C GLY A 260 23.11 -20.03 12.07
N GLY A 261 23.26 -18.83 12.62
CA GLY A 261 23.90 -17.64 12.06
C GLY A 261 23.52 -17.17 10.63
N LEU A 262 23.49 -18.06 9.65
CA LEU A 262 23.09 -17.81 8.26
C LEU A 262 21.56 -17.71 8.08
N GLY A 263 20.79 -18.24 9.03
CA GLY A 263 19.32 -18.20 8.97
C GLY A 263 18.74 -16.79 9.05
N GLY A 264 19.36 -15.91 9.83
CA GLY A 264 18.92 -14.53 10.00
C GLY A 264 19.03 -13.68 8.73
N LEU A 265 20.12 -13.83 7.96
CA LEU A 265 20.30 -13.14 6.68
C LEU A 265 19.33 -13.67 5.61
N ALA A 266 19.12 -14.98 5.57
CA ALA A 266 18.17 -15.58 4.64
C ALA A 266 16.71 -15.18 4.95
N ILE A 267 16.38 -15.02 6.23
CA ILE A 267 15.08 -14.51 6.70
C ILE A 267 14.93 -13.03 6.29
N ALA A 268 15.95 -12.19 6.52
CA ALA A 268 15.90 -10.76 6.19
C ALA A 268 15.71 -10.52 4.68
N HIS A 269 16.49 -11.18 3.82
CA HIS A 269 16.30 -11.14 2.37
C HIS A 269 14.97 -11.73 1.93
N GLY A 270 14.50 -12.77 2.58
CA GLY A 270 13.20 -13.37 2.34
C GLY A 270 12.04 -12.42 2.67
N LEU A 271 12.15 -11.64 3.74
CA LEU A 271 11.15 -10.67 4.18
C LEU A 271 11.06 -9.48 3.21
N GLU A 272 12.18 -8.88 2.84
CA GLU A 272 12.23 -7.79 1.86
C GLU A 272 11.67 -8.25 0.51
N SER A 273 12.14 -9.37 -0.01
CA SER A 273 11.65 -9.93 -1.27
C SER A 273 10.18 -10.33 -1.22
N SER A 274 9.69 -10.76 -0.05
CA SER A 274 8.28 -11.08 0.16
C SER A 274 7.42 -9.84 0.09
N HIS A 275 7.83 -8.77 0.76
CA HIS A 275 7.11 -7.51 0.84
C HIS A 275 7.09 -6.74 -0.49
N THR A 276 8.17 -6.77 -1.27
CA THR A 276 8.27 -6.04 -2.54
C THR A 276 7.73 -6.81 -3.75
N SER A 277 7.53 -8.12 -3.64
CA SER A 277 7.18 -8.96 -4.79
C SER A 277 5.73 -8.85 -5.29
N TYR A 278 4.85 -8.13 -4.59
CA TYR A 278 3.46 -7.94 -5.04
C TYR A 278 3.38 -7.39 -6.47
N TRP A 279 4.29 -6.48 -6.81
CA TRP A 279 4.36 -5.83 -8.13
C TRP A 279 4.65 -6.80 -9.30
N ARG A 280 5.08 -8.03 -8.99
CA ARG A 280 5.52 -9.01 -9.99
C ARG A 280 4.67 -10.28 -10.04
N LYS A 281 3.70 -10.43 -9.13
CA LYS A 281 2.94 -11.70 -8.99
C LYS A 281 1.68 -11.71 -9.83
N SER A 282 1.54 -12.69 -10.73
CA SER A 282 0.34 -12.88 -11.55
C SER A 282 -0.94 -13.12 -10.73
N ARG A 283 -0.83 -13.68 -9.51
CA ARG A 283 -1.99 -13.79 -8.61
C ARG A 283 -2.47 -12.44 -8.12
N VAL A 284 -1.56 -11.49 -7.94
CA VAL A 284 -1.89 -10.11 -7.56
C VAL A 284 -2.58 -9.42 -8.72
N SER A 285 -2.03 -9.52 -9.96
CA SER A 285 -2.67 -8.91 -11.13
C SER A 285 -4.08 -9.42 -11.34
N ARG A 286 -4.30 -10.74 -11.23
CA ARG A 286 -5.64 -11.34 -11.39
C ARG A 286 -6.66 -10.86 -10.36
N LEU A 287 -6.25 -10.74 -9.07
CA LEU A 287 -7.12 -10.20 -8.02
C LEU A 287 -7.44 -8.72 -8.28
N ILE A 288 -6.45 -7.94 -8.72
CA ILE A 288 -6.66 -6.55 -9.10
C ILE A 288 -7.61 -6.49 -10.31
N THR A 289 -7.36 -7.26 -11.36
CA THR A 289 -8.21 -7.32 -12.55
C THR A 289 -9.65 -7.65 -12.17
N ALA A 290 -9.87 -8.69 -11.36
CA ALA A 290 -11.20 -9.06 -10.90
C ALA A 290 -11.89 -7.92 -10.13
N ASN A 291 -11.13 -7.21 -9.27
CA ASN A 291 -11.64 -6.06 -8.52
C ASN A 291 -11.97 -4.86 -9.43
N LEU A 292 -11.15 -4.61 -10.45
CA LEU A 292 -11.40 -3.53 -11.43
C LEU A 292 -12.72 -3.76 -12.18
N ILE A 293 -12.96 -4.96 -12.68
CA ILE A 293 -14.17 -5.28 -13.47
C ILE A 293 -15.38 -5.69 -12.61
N GLY A 294 -15.23 -5.77 -11.28
CA GLY A 294 -16.32 -6.15 -10.37
C GLY A 294 -16.68 -7.63 -10.35
N ASP A 295 -15.75 -8.51 -10.72
CA ASP A 295 -15.92 -9.96 -10.68
C ASP A 295 -15.74 -10.48 -9.24
N CYS A 296 -16.75 -10.21 -8.39
CA CYS A 296 -16.76 -10.63 -7.00
C CYS A 296 -16.73 -12.15 -6.86
N ALA A 297 -17.30 -12.90 -7.78
CA ALA A 297 -17.30 -14.36 -7.75
C ALA A 297 -15.88 -14.91 -7.91
N ALA A 298 -15.09 -14.37 -8.84
CA ALA A 298 -13.68 -14.72 -8.99
C ALA A 298 -12.87 -14.35 -7.74
N ILE A 299 -13.14 -13.18 -7.14
CA ILE A 299 -12.47 -12.79 -5.90
C ILE A 299 -12.81 -13.78 -4.77
N ASP A 300 -14.09 -14.10 -4.55
CA ASP A 300 -14.51 -14.98 -3.46
C ASP A 300 -14.01 -16.40 -3.62
N SER A 301 -13.99 -16.95 -4.85
CA SER A 301 -13.49 -18.30 -5.16
C SER A 301 -11.97 -18.43 -5.15
N ALA A 302 -11.23 -17.30 -5.13
CA ALA A 302 -9.78 -17.29 -5.19
C ALA A 302 -9.12 -18.11 -4.07
N ASN A 303 -8.42 -19.18 -4.44
CA ASN A 303 -7.72 -20.07 -3.51
C ASN A 303 -6.26 -19.64 -3.35
N PRO A 304 -5.75 -19.44 -2.12
CA PRO A 304 -4.38 -18.96 -1.89
C PRO A 304 -3.29 -19.89 -2.43
N PHE A 305 -3.60 -21.16 -2.70
CA PHE A 305 -2.63 -22.19 -3.09
C PHE A 305 -2.80 -22.73 -4.51
N LYS A 306 -3.88 -22.39 -5.23
CA LYS A 306 -4.08 -22.78 -6.62
C LYS A 306 -3.68 -21.66 -7.58
N LEU A 307 -3.08 -22.04 -8.72
CA LEU A 307 -2.73 -21.10 -9.79
C LEU A 307 -3.92 -20.85 -10.74
N ASP A 308 -4.79 -21.83 -10.84
CA ASP A 308 -5.86 -21.87 -11.85
C ASP A 308 -7.19 -21.46 -11.21
N TRP A 309 -7.41 -20.14 -11.11
CA TRP A 309 -8.67 -19.58 -10.59
C TRP A 309 -9.60 -19.09 -11.69
N PHE A 310 -9.14 -19.16 -12.94
CA PHE A 310 -9.87 -18.66 -14.09
C PHE A 310 -9.86 -19.65 -15.24
#